data_ce219e7f37a4757ec7841965764aca8f
#
_entry.id   ce219e7f37a4757ec7841965764aca8f
#
_cell.length_a   1.000
_cell.length_b   1.000
_cell.length_c   1.000
_cell.angle_alpha   90.00
_cell.angle_beta   90.00
_cell.angle_gamma   90.00
#
_symmetry.space_group_name_H-M   'P 1'
#
loop_
_entity.id
_entity.type
_entity.pdbx_description
1 polymer ?
#
loop_
_entity_poly.entity_id
_entity_poly.type
_entity_poly.pdbx_seq_one_letter_code
_entity_poly.pdbx_strand_id
1 'polypeptide(L)'
;IVSGVLVLVGILGVIPHIVGKLNLGIDFSGGRNYIVRFAEPVNTQEVNAALDNVFMEAKTQAGDEETFALNVITIGNANQVRISTNYRINDNSETLDDEIEALLFAGCQQFLPEGITLDEFKSTEINPEIGIMQSQKVGPAIADDITQSAVWAVLAALVGIFLYVLVRFRNFAFSVGALTGLAHNTLIVLGAYA
;
A
#
# COMPACT_ATOMS: atom_id res chain seq x y z
N ILE A 1 -8.20 25.88 21.28
CA ILE A 1 -9.42 25.04 21.21
C ILE A 1 -9.43 24.30 19.86
N VAL A 2 -9.40 24.98 18.71
CA VAL A 2 -9.42 24.34 17.37
C VAL A 2 -8.29 23.32 17.19
N SER A 3 -7.07 23.70 17.55
CA SER A 3 -5.88 22.81 17.47
C SER A 3 -6.02 21.56 18.34
N GLY A 4 -6.59 21.70 19.56
CA GLY A 4 -6.82 20.55 20.45
C GLY A 4 -7.88 19.58 19.89
N VAL A 5 -8.91 20.10 19.23
CA VAL A 5 -9.94 19.29 18.56
C VAL A 5 -9.30 18.51 17.38
N LEU A 6 -8.48 19.16 16.55
CA LEU A 6 -7.81 18.52 15.44
C LEU A 6 -6.84 17.40 15.88
N VAL A 7 -6.10 17.62 16.96
CA VAL A 7 -5.24 16.57 17.55
C VAL A 7 -6.08 15.41 18.09
N LEU A 8 -7.21 15.69 18.74
CA LEU A 8 -8.08 14.65 19.27
C LEU A 8 -8.70 13.83 18.14
N VAL A 9 -9.11 14.45 17.04
CA VAL A 9 -9.56 13.77 15.83
C VAL A 9 -8.42 12.94 15.23
N GLY A 10 -7.19 13.48 15.18
CA GLY A 10 -6.01 12.75 14.71
C GLY A 10 -5.71 11.51 15.55
N ILE A 11 -5.76 11.62 16.87
CA ILE A 11 -5.55 10.49 17.79
C ILE A 11 -6.67 9.45 17.61
N LEU A 12 -7.92 9.86 17.56
CA LEU A 12 -9.06 8.95 17.36
C LEU A 12 -9.03 8.27 15.98
N GLY A 13 -8.52 8.95 14.94
CA GLY A 13 -8.34 8.38 13.62
C GLY A 13 -7.19 7.37 13.57
N VAL A 14 -6.12 7.60 14.32
CA VAL A 14 -4.93 6.72 14.33
C VAL A 14 -5.14 5.47 15.20
N ILE A 15 -5.91 5.53 16.29
CA ILE A 15 -6.13 4.40 17.20
C ILE A 15 -6.68 3.14 16.49
N PRO A 16 -7.72 3.20 15.64
CA PRO A 16 -8.20 2.02 14.91
C PRO A 16 -7.15 1.44 13.95
N HIS A 17 -6.24 2.27 13.48
CA HIS A 17 -5.18 1.91 12.55
C HIS A 17 -3.98 1.26 13.25
N ILE A 18 -3.64 1.67 14.47
CA ILE A 18 -2.61 1.01 15.30
C ILE A 18 -3.04 -0.42 15.69
N VAL A 19 -4.34 -0.70 15.77
CA VAL A 19 -4.91 -2.02 16.12
C VAL A 19 -5.02 -2.97 14.92
N GLY A 20 -4.37 -2.71 13.80
CA GLY A 20 -4.23 -3.67 12.69
C GLY A 20 -5.06 -3.37 11.44
N LYS A 21 -5.46 -2.11 11.21
CA LYS A 21 -6.24 -1.69 10.03
C LYS A 21 -5.57 -0.61 9.17
N LEU A 22 -4.29 -0.29 9.39
CA LEU A 22 -3.55 0.56 8.45
C LEU A 22 -3.28 -0.23 7.17
N ASN A 23 -3.85 0.23 6.07
CA ASN A 23 -3.46 -0.21 4.73
C ASN A 23 -2.06 0.37 4.42
N LEU A 24 -1.05 -0.24 5.01
CA LEU A 24 0.34 0.09 4.69
C LEU A 24 0.60 -0.33 3.24
N GLY A 25 1.26 0.54 2.48
CA GLY A 25 1.72 0.16 1.15
C GLY A 25 2.68 -1.04 1.19
N ILE A 26 2.88 -1.69 0.05
CA ILE A 26 3.77 -2.86 -0.05
C ILE A 26 5.20 -2.59 0.42
N ASP A 27 5.64 -1.33 0.43
CA ASP A 27 6.96 -0.93 0.91
C ASP A 27 7.13 -1.18 2.42
N PHE A 28 6.02 -1.22 3.18
CA PHE A 28 6.01 -1.42 4.63
C PHE A 28 5.46 -2.78 5.08
N SER A 29 4.61 -3.41 4.27
CA SER A 29 4.00 -4.70 4.61
C SER A 29 4.53 -5.85 3.77
N GLY A 30 5.31 -5.56 2.75
CA GLY A 30 5.60 -6.49 1.68
C GLY A 30 4.38 -6.72 0.79
N GLY A 31 4.59 -7.17 -0.41
CA GLY A 31 3.49 -7.43 -1.35
C GLY A 31 3.89 -7.28 -2.81
N ARG A 32 2.88 -7.31 -3.66
CA ARG A 32 2.99 -7.10 -5.10
C ARG A 32 2.06 -5.99 -5.53
N ASN A 33 2.56 -5.12 -6.40
CA ASN A 33 1.79 -4.10 -7.10
C ASN A 33 1.76 -4.44 -8.59
N TYR A 34 0.57 -4.43 -9.16
CA TYR A 34 0.36 -4.55 -10.59
C TYR A 34 -0.35 -3.30 -11.08
N ILE A 35 0.18 -2.66 -12.12
CA ILE A 35 -0.51 -1.58 -12.82
C ILE A 35 -1.19 -2.22 -14.03
N VAL A 36 -2.51 -2.25 -14.01
CA VAL A 36 -3.33 -2.83 -15.08
C VAL A 36 -4.05 -1.72 -15.82
N ARG A 37 -4.00 -1.76 -17.15
CA ARG A 37 -4.73 -0.85 -18.03
C ARG A 37 -5.84 -1.61 -18.75
N PHE A 38 -7.01 -0.99 -18.76
CA PHE A 38 -8.20 -1.46 -19.45
C PHE A 38 -8.45 -0.64 -20.72
N ALA A 39 -9.27 -1.16 -21.62
CA ALA A 39 -9.69 -0.43 -22.82
C ALA A 39 -10.57 0.77 -22.48
N GLU A 40 -11.42 0.63 -21.47
CA GLU A 40 -12.39 1.63 -21.02
C GLU A 40 -12.17 1.97 -19.53
N PRO A 41 -12.69 3.12 -19.04
CA PRO A 41 -12.71 3.43 -17.62
C PRO A 41 -13.45 2.36 -16.81
N VAL A 42 -12.87 1.94 -15.69
CA VAL A 42 -13.43 0.90 -14.82
C VAL A 42 -13.73 1.43 -13.42
N ASN A 43 -14.72 0.82 -12.78
CA ASN A 43 -15.01 1.07 -11.38
C ASN A 43 -14.10 0.21 -10.48
N THR A 44 -13.24 0.87 -9.70
CA THR A 44 -12.28 0.18 -8.81
C THR A 44 -12.94 -0.72 -7.78
N GLN A 45 -14.17 -0.41 -7.33
CA GLN A 45 -14.90 -1.25 -6.38
C GLN A 45 -15.37 -2.56 -7.02
N GLU A 46 -15.83 -2.51 -8.27
CA GLU A 46 -16.25 -3.71 -9.04
C GLU A 46 -15.05 -4.60 -9.37
N VAL A 47 -13.93 -3.99 -9.79
CA VAL A 47 -12.68 -4.71 -10.03
C VAL A 47 -12.17 -5.36 -8.75
N ASN A 48 -12.19 -4.62 -7.63
CA ASN A 48 -11.77 -5.16 -6.33
C ASN A 48 -12.63 -6.34 -5.89
N ALA A 49 -13.95 -6.25 -6.01
CA ALA A 49 -14.87 -7.32 -5.64
C ALA A 49 -14.69 -8.57 -6.53
N ALA A 50 -14.46 -8.39 -7.83
CA ALA A 50 -14.22 -9.49 -8.76
C ALA A 50 -12.90 -10.22 -8.43
N LEU A 51 -11.84 -9.47 -8.18
CA LEU A 51 -10.55 -10.02 -7.78
C LEU A 51 -10.60 -10.71 -6.42
N ASP A 52 -11.25 -10.10 -5.43
CA ASP A 52 -11.40 -10.69 -4.09
C ASP A 52 -12.06 -12.07 -4.15
N ASN A 53 -13.11 -12.23 -4.95
CA ASN A 53 -13.77 -13.51 -5.15
C ASN A 53 -12.81 -14.57 -5.74
N VAL A 54 -12.05 -14.22 -6.78
CA VAL A 54 -11.11 -15.15 -7.44
C VAL A 54 -9.97 -15.54 -6.51
N PHE A 55 -9.40 -14.57 -5.78
CA PHE A 55 -8.32 -14.84 -4.83
C PHE A 55 -8.79 -15.65 -3.61
N MET A 56 -10.02 -15.41 -3.13
CA MET A 56 -10.61 -16.20 -2.03
C MET A 56 -10.89 -17.63 -2.46
N GLU A 57 -11.35 -17.84 -3.69
CA GLU A 57 -11.54 -19.18 -4.25
C GLU A 57 -10.22 -19.94 -4.38
N ALA A 58 -9.18 -19.29 -4.95
CA ALA A 58 -7.84 -19.85 -5.07
C ALA A 58 -7.24 -20.21 -3.70
N LYS A 59 -7.38 -19.30 -2.72
CA LYS A 59 -6.97 -19.53 -1.33
C LYS A 59 -7.63 -20.77 -0.72
N THR A 60 -8.95 -20.90 -0.92
CA THR A 60 -9.72 -22.03 -0.39
C THR A 60 -9.30 -23.35 -1.03
N GLN A 61 -9.04 -23.35 -2.35
CA GLN A 61 -8.56 -24.53 -3.09
C GLN A 61 -7.15 -24.94 -2.67
N ALA A 62 -6.28 -23.96 -2.37
CA ALA A 62 -4.92 -24.21 -1.89
C ALA A 62 -4.86 -24.66 -0.42
N GLY A 63 -5.96 -24.56 0.34
CA GLY A 63 -5.99 -24.83 1.78
C GLY A 63 -5.14 -23.83 2.59
N ASP A 64 -4.94 -22.64 2.07
CA ASP A 64 -4.17 -21.58 2.71
C ASP A 64 -5.03 -20.89 3.77
N GLU A 65 -4.54 -20.82 5.02
CA GLU A 65 -5.22 -20.14 6.13
C GLU A 65 -4.77 -18.68 6.30
N GLU A 66 -3.67 -18.26 5.64
CA GLU A 66 -3.15 -16.89 5.75
C GLU A 66 -4.17 -15.88 5.20
N THR A 67 -4.37 -14.79 5.91
CA THR A 67 -5.19 -13.68 5.44
C THR A 67 -4.38 -12.85 4.44
N PHE A 68 -5.00 -12.47 3.34
CA PHE A 68 -4.40 -11.53 2.39
C PHE A 68 -5.19 -10.21 2.35
N ALA A 69 -4.52 -9.15 1.95
CA ALA A 69 -5.12 -7.87 1.62
C ALA A 69 -5.08 -7.67 0.11
N LEU A 70 -6.16 -7.14 -0.45
CA LEU A 70 -6.25 -6.74 -1.84
C LEU A 70 -6.83 -5.33 -1.90
N ASN A 71 -6.18 -4.46 -2.64
CA ASN A 71 -6.59 -3.08 -2.78
C ASN A 71 -6.45 -2.62 -4.24
N VAL A 72 -7.50 -2.01 -4.76
CA VAL A 72 -7.55 -1.50 -6.13
C VAL A 72 -7.81 0.00 -6.09
N ILE A 73 -6.89 0.76 -6.66
CA ILE A 73 -7.00 2.23 -6.76
C ILE A 73 -6.76 2.69 -8.19
N THR A 74 -7.46 3.73 -8.61
CA THR A 74 -7.19 4.38 -9.91
C THR A 74 -5.84 5.11 -9.87
N ILE A 75 -5.05 4.98 -10.94
CA ILE A 75 -3.78 5.67 -11.07
C ILE A 75 -3.65 6.33 -12.44
N GLY A 76 -3.42 7.63 -12.46
CA GLY A 76 -3.30 8.40 -13.70
C GLY A 76 -4.65 8.53 -14.41
N ASN A 77 -4.88 7.72 -15.43
CA ASN A 77 -6.12 7.73 -16.22
C ASN A 77 -7.22 6.86 -15.59
N ALA A 78 -8.48 7.16 -15.87
CA ALA A 78 -9.63 6.43 -15.35
C ALA A 78 -9.71 4.95 -15.82
N ASN A 79 -8.98 4.58 -16.86
CA ASN A 79 -8.89 3.22 -17.37
C ASN A 79 -7.64 2.46 -16.84
N GLN A 80 -6.93 3.04 -15.86
CA GLN A 80 -5.72 2.42 -15.31
C GLN A 80 -5.84 2.30 -13.80
N VAL A 81 -5.59 1.11 -13.29
CA VAL A 81 -5.66 0.82 -11.85
C VAL A 81 -4.35 0.24 -11.35
N ARG A 82 -4.06 0.49 -10.08
CA ARG A 82 -3.05 -0.23 -9.32
C ARG A 82 -3.76 -1.26 -8.46
N ILE A 83 -3.35 -2.51 -8.59
CA ILE A 83 -3.79 -3.62 -7.76
C ILE A 83 -2.64 -3.98 -6.85
N SER A 84 -2.86 -3.86 -5.54
CA SER A 84 -1.87 -4.20 -4.50
C SER A 84 -2.36 -5.42 -3.73
N THR A 85 -1.50 -6.43 -3.57
CA THR A 85 -1.83 -7.64 -2.81
C THR A 85 -0.60 -8.20 -2.08
N ASN A 86 -0.83 -8.78 -0.90
CA ASN A 86 0.15 -9.55 -0.16
C ASN A 86 -0.17 -11.06 -0.17
N TYR A 87 -0.97 -11.52 -1.14
CA TYR A 87 -1.32 -12.93 -1.28
C TYR A 87 -0.07 -13.81 -1.33
N ARG A 88 0.02 -14.79 -0.43
CA ARG A 88 1.14 -15.74 -0.26
C ARG A 88 2.52 -15.07 -0.32
N ILE A 89 2.67 -13.92 0.38
CA ILE A 89 3.89 -13.11 0.31
C ILE A 89 5.12 -13.84 0.87
N ASN A 90 4.93 -14.81 1.76
CA ASN A 90 5.98 -15.63 2.36
C ASN A 90 6.42 -16.77 1.45
N ASP A 91 5.68 -17.06 0.38
CA ASP A 91 6.03 -18.08 -0.60
C ASP A 91 6.97 -17.52 -1.67
N ASN A 92 8.13 -18.15 -1.80
CA ASN A 92 9.18 -17.77 -2.76
C ASN A 92 9.23 -18.71 -3.98
N SER A 93 8.14 -19.48 -4.26
CA SER A 93 8.11 -20.31 -5.45
C SER A 93 8.17 -19.45 -6.73
N GLU A 94 8.93 -19.90 -7.70
CA GLU A 94 9.10 -19.19 -8.98
C GLU A 94 7.79 -19.15 -9.79
N THR A 95 6.89 -20.10 -9.55
CA THR A 95 5.60 -20.22 -10.25
C THR A 95 4.51 -19.34 -9.66
N LEU A 96 4.71 -18.77 -8.45
CA LEU A 96 3.68 -18.01 -7.77
C LEU A 96 3.34 -16.69 -8.47
N ASP A 97 4.33 -16.06 -9.07
CA ASP A 97 4.08 -14.81 -9.81
C ASP A 97 3.20 -15.07 -11.04
N ASP A 98 3.43 -16.20 -11.76
CA ASP A 98 2.58 -16.65 -12.86
C ASP A 98 1.15 -17.01 -12.40
N GLU A 99 1.02 -17.67 -11.25
CA GLU A 99 -0.28 -17.99 -10.63
C GLU A 99 -1.07 -16.72 -10.31
N ILE A 100 -0.42 -15.73 -9.68
CA ILE A 100 -1.06 -14.45 -9.35
C ILE A 100 -1.49 -13.70 -10.60
N GLU A 101 -0.66 -13.67 -11.65
CA GLU A 101 -1.02 -13.03 -12.91
C GLU A 101 -2.20 -13.73 -13.60
N ALA A 102 -2.30 -15.07 -13.50
CA ALA A 102 -3.47 -15.81 -13.96
C ALA A 102 -4.74 -15.49 -13.14
N LEU A 103 -4.62 -15.34 -11.82
CA LEU A 103 -5.73 -14.92 -10.96
C LEU A 103 -6.17 -13.48 -11.28
N LEU A 104 -5.22 -12.57 -11.51
CA LEU A 104 -5.52 -11.21 -11.96
C LEU A 104 -6.25 -11.21 -13.29
N PHE A 105 -5.80 -12.01 -14.26
CA PHE A 105 -6.48 -12.16 -15.54
C PHE A 105 -7.93 -12.66 -15.38
N ALA A 106 -8.12 -13.73 -14.59
CA ALA A 106 -9.44 -14.30 -14.34
C ALA A 106 -10.40 -13.29 -13.69
N GLY A 107 -9.93 -12.53 -12.68
CA GLY A 107 -10.74 -11.51 -12.02
C GLY A 107 -11.01 -10.28 -12.87
N CYS A 108 -10.09 -9.92 -13.77
CA CYS A 108 -10.25 -8.79 -14.68
C CYS A 108 -10.98 -9.14 -15.97
N GLN A 109 -11.23 -10.41 -16.28
CA GLN A 109 -11.74 -10.87 -17.58
C GLN A 109 -13.03 -10.18 -18.03
N GLN A 110 -13.95 -9.91 -17.10
CA GLN A 110 -15.21 -9.22 -17.41
C GLN A 110 -15.05 -7.75 -17.82
N PHE A 111 -13.89 -7.15 -17.55
CA PHE A 111 -13.56 -5.75 -17.87
C PHE A 111 -12.63 -5.65 -19.09
N LEU A 112 -12.19 -6.78 -19.63
CA LEU A 112 -11.32 -6.84 -20.79
C LEU A 112 -12.15 -7.02 -22.09
N PRO A 113 -11.66 -6.55 -23.24
CA PRO A 113 -12.26 -6.86 -24.53
C PRO A 113 -12.29 -8.36 -24.79
N GLU A 114 -13.29 -8.81 -25.58
CA GLU A 114 -13.37 -10.21 -25.98
C GLU A 114 -12.14 -10.63 -26.79
N GLY A 115 -11.62 -11.82 -26.48
CA GLY A 115 -10.50 -12.42 -27.21
C GLY A 115 -9.12 -12.11 -26.67
N ILE A 116 -8.96 -11.27 -25.63
CA ILE A 116 -7.68 -11.08 -24.96
C ILE A 116 -7.25 -12.39 -24.29
N THR A 117 -6.05 -12.83 -24.61
CA THR A 117 -5.42 -14.03 -24.03
C THR A 117 -4.62 -13.68 -22.77
N LEU A 118 -4.30 -14.69 -21.96
CA LEU A 118 -3.44 -14.50 -20.77
C LEU A 118 -2.07 -13.94 -21.15
N ASP A 119 -1.49 -14.41 -22.25
CA ASP A 119 -0.15 -13.94 -22.69
C ASP A 119 -0.18 -12.47 -23.12
N GLU A 120 -1.24 -12.03 -23.79
CA GLU A 120 -1.45 -10.62 -24.14
C GLU A 120 -1.69 -9.76 -22.90
N PHE A 121 -2.38 -10.27 -21.89
CA PHE A 121 -2.63 -9.56 -20.64
C PHE A 121 -1.35 -9.40 -19.80
N LYS A 122 -0.45 -10.38 -19.84
CA LYS A 122 0.80 -10.39 -19.05
C LYS A 122 1.91 -9.55 -19.68
N SER A 123 1.90 -9.34 -20.98
CA SER A 123 3.06 -8.79 -21.72
C SER A 123 2.72 -7.51 -22.49
N THR A 124 3.39 -6.42 -22.09
CA THR A 124 3.35 -5.15 -22.84
C THR A 124 4.04 -5.22 -24.20
N GLU A 125 4.87 -6.23 -24.45
CA GLU A 125 5.51 -6.46 -25.75
C GLU A 125 4.49 -7.00 -26.76
N ILE A 126 3.52 -7.82 -26.29
CA ILE A 126 2.45 -8.40 -27.11
C ILE A 126 1.30 -7.41 -27.21
N ASN A 127 0.87 -6.84 -26.09
CA ASN A 127 -0.20 -5.86 -26.04
C ASN A 127 0.23 -4.62 -25.21
N PRO A 128 0.66 -3.52 -25.85
CA PRO A 128 1.13 -2.34 -25.13
C PRO A 128 0.00 -1.45 -24.59
N GLU A 129 -1.25 -1.72 -24.94
CA GLU A 129 -2.39 -0.86 -24.62
C GLU A 129 -3.23 -1.40 -23.46
N ILE A 130 -3.35 -2.72 -23.32
CA ILE A 130 -4.26 -3.38 -22.36
C ILE A 130 -3.51 -4.49 -21.62
N GLY A 131 -3.75 -4.63 -20.32
CA GLY A 131 -3.17 -5.66 -19.48
C GLY A 131 -2.20 -5.10 -18.44
N ILE A 132 -1.28 -5.93 -17.97
CA ILE A 132 -0.30 -5.58 -16.96
C ILE A 132 0.80 -4.69 -17.58
N MET A 133 0.77 -3.41 -17.24
CA MET A 133 1.75 -2.43 -17.71
C MET A 133 3.04 -2.46 -16.89
N GLN A 134 2.91 -2.77 -15.59
CA GLN A 134 4.04 -2.83 -14.65
C GLN A 134 3.73 -3.80 -13.53
N SER A 135 4.74 -4.57 -13.13
CA SER A 135 4.73 -5.42 -11.95
C SER A 135 5.87 -5.03 -11.02
N GLN A 136 5.60 -4.95 -9.73
CA GLN A 136 6.60 -4.67 -8.69
C GLN A 136 6.34 -5.57 -7.49
N LYS A 137 7.40 -6.22 -6.99
CA LYS A 137 7.37 -7.09 -5.82
C LYS A 137 8.32 -6.55 -4.75
N VAL A 138 7.83 -6.48 -3.52
CA VAL A 138 8.64 -6.16 -2.33
C VAL A 138 8.53 -7.34 -1.36
N GLY A 139 9.64 -8.00 -1.11
CA GLY A 139 9.67 -9.12 -0.16
C GLY A 139 9.48 -8.64 1.29
N PRO A 140 8.94 -9.50 2.20
CA PRO A 140 8.70 -9.14 3.60
C PRO A 140 9.96 -8.67 4.32
N ALA A 141 11.10 -9.33 4.08
CA ALA A 141 12.37 -8.96 4.72
C ALA A 141 12.83 -7.54 4.33
N ILE A 142 12.60 -7.13 3.08
CA ILE A 142 12.93 -5.77 2.60
C ILE A 142 11.98 -4.76 3.24
N ALA A 143 10.68 -5.08 3.32
CA ALA A 143 9.69 -4.22 3.94
C ALA A 143 9.97 -4.01 5.44
N ASP A 144 10.35 -5.06 6.16
CA ASP A 144 10.73 -4.98 7.57
C ASP A 144 11.98 -4.10 7.77
N ASP A 145 13.00 -4.26 6.92
CA ASP A 145 14.23 -3.46 6.98
C ASP A 145 13.96 -1.98 6.71
N ILE A 146 13.13 -1.67 5.69
CA ILE A 146 12.68 -0.30 5.39
C ILE A 146 11.94 0.30 6.60
N THR A 147 11.00 -0.45 7.18
CA THR A 147 10.19 0.01 8.33
C THR A 147 11.08 0.29 9.54
N GLN A 148 11.97 -0.63 9.86
CA GLN A 148 12.89 -0.46 10.99
C GLN A 148 13.84 0.72 10.77
N SER A 149 14.41 0.83 9.58
CA SER A 149 15.30 1.93 9.21
C SER A 149 14.58 3.28 9.24
N ALA A 150 13.33 3.35 8.80
CA ALA A 150 12.50 4.56 8.87
C ALA A 150 12.26 5.02 10.30
N VAL A 151 11.96 4.09 11.24
CA VAL A 151 11.79 4.41 12.66
C VAL A 151 13.08 5.00 13.25
N TRP A 152 14.22 4.38 13.01
CA TRP A 152 15.51 4.88 13.49
C TRP A 152 15.88 6.23 12.89
N ALA A 153 15.61 6.43 11.59
CA ALA A 153 15.85 7.72 10.92
C ALA A 153 15.01 8.85 11.53
N VAL A 154 13.72 8.60 11.82
CA VAL A 154 12.83 9.57 12.47
C VAL A 154 13.33 9.90 13.88
N LEU A 155 13.70 8.89 14.67
CA LEU A 155 14.24 9.12 16.01
C LEU A 155 15.53 9.94 15.98
N ALA A 156 16.46 9.62 15.08
CA ALA A 156 17.70 10.36 14.90
C ALA A 156 17.43 11.82 14.48
N ALA A 157 16.48 12.05 13.58
CA ALA A 157 16.07 13.39 13.15
C ALA A 157 15.48 14.20 14.31
N LEU A 158 14.61 13.61 15.13
CA LEU A 158 14.03 14.28 16.31
C LEU A 158 15.11 14.67 17.33
N VAL A 159 16.06 13.76 17.62
CA VAL A 159 17.20 14.05 18.48
C VAL A 159 18.07 15.17 17.89
N GLY A 160 18.35 15.12 16.60
CA GLY A 160 19.13 16.16 15.90
C GLY A 160 18.46 17.53 15.97
N ILE A 161 17.16 17.60 15.75
CA ILE A 161 16.37 18.84 15.86
C ILE A 161 16.39 19.35 17.30
N PHE A 162 16.16 18.47 18.27
CA PHE A 162 16.21 18.82 19.69
C PHE A 162 17.56 19.44 20.09
N LEU A 163 18.66 18.78 19.76
CA LEU A 163 20.00 19.23 20.06
C LEU A 163 20.33 20.55 19.35
N TYR A 164 19.97 20.66 18.07
CA TYR A 164 20.18 21.90 17.33
C TYR A 164 19.47 23.09 17.96
N VAL A 165 18.17 22.94 18.31
CA VAL A 165 17.40 24.01 18.94
C VAL A 165 17.96 24.33 20.35
N LEU A 166 18.37 23.30 21.12
CA LEU A 166 18.95 23.46 22.43
C LEU A 166 20.25 24.31 22.39
N VAL A 167 21.16 23.97 21.50
CA VAL A 167 22.43 24.68 21.32
C VAL A 167 22.19 26.09 20.78
N ARG A 168 21.29 26.24 19.82
CA ARG A 168 21.02 27.53 19.17
C ARG A 168 20.34 28.55 20.05
N PHE A 169 19.38 28.11 20.87
CA PHE A 169 18.59 28.99 21.74
C PHE A 169 19.00 28.93 23.22
N ARG A 170 19.84 27.96 23.61
CA ARG A 170 20.30 27.73 24.98
C ARG A 170 19.17 27.66 26.01
N ASN A 171 18.02 27.20 25.60
CA ASN A 171 16.84 27.09 26.44
C ASN A 171 16.09 25.76 26.13
N PHE A 172 16.01 24.93 27.17
CA PHE A 172 15.37 23.62 27.08
C PHE A 172 13.89 23.67 26.65
N ALA A 173 13.17 24.70 27.13
CA ALA A 173 11.75 24.86 26.82
C ALA A 173 11.50 25.05 25.32
N PHE A 174 12.39 25.75 24.60
CA PHE A 174 12.26 25.90 23.14
C PHE A 174 12.48 24.57 22.40
N SER A 175 13.42 23.75 22.89
CA SER A 175 13.67 22.44 22.28
C SER A 175 12.47 21.49 22.44
N VAL A 176 11.90 21.43 23.65
CA VAL A 176 10.68 20.66 23.92
C VAL A 176 9.50 21.21 23.13
N GLY A 177 9.33 22.54 23.04
CA GLY A 177 8.30 23.18 22.26
C GLY A 177 8.38 22.82 20.78
N ALA A 178 9.60 22.78 20.20
CA ALA A 178 9.82 22.39 18.82
C ALA A 178 9.40 20.92 18.57
N LEU A 179 9.79 19.98 19.45
CA LEU A 179 9.38 18.58 19.35
C LEU A 179 7.87 18.41 19.50
N THR A 180 7.26 19.12 20.44
CA THR A 180 5.80 19.09 20.62
C THR A 180 5.08 19.60 19.38
N GLY A 181 5.57 20.65 18.73
CA GLY A 181 5.04 21.16 17.48
C GLY A 181 5.14 20.14 16.34
N LEU A 182 6.27 19.44 16.22
CA LEU A 182 6.47 18.38 15.23
C LEU A 182 5.49 17.21 15.48
N ALA A 183 5.41 16.72 16.71
CA ALA A 183 4.49 15.64 17.08
C ALA A 183 3.03 16.02 16.81
N HIS A 184 2.64 17.25 17.16
CA HIS A 184 1.30 17.79 16.89
C HIS A 184 0.98 17.79 15.37
N ASN A 185 1.89 18.30 14.54
CA ASN A 185 1.69 18.35 13.09
C ASN A 185 1.62 16.94 12.50
N THR A 186 2.47 16.02 12.96
CA THR A 186 2.46 14.64 12.51
C THR A 186 1.12 13.95 12.82
N LEU A 187 0.59 14.16 14.04
CA LEU A 187 -0.72 13.60 14.42
C LEU A 187 -1.86 14.15 13.57
N ILE A 188 -1.84 15.43 13.22
CA ILE A 188 -2.86 16.02 12.33
C ILE A 188 -2.77 15.40 10.93
N VAL A 189 -1.56 15.26 10.38
CA VAL A 189 -1.37 14.66 9.05
C VAL A 189 -1.83 13.21 9.04
N LEU A 190 -1.40 12.40 10.02
CA LEU A 190 -1.83 11.01 10.14
C LEU A 190 -3.35 10.89 10.28
N GLY A 191 -3.97 11.75 11.10
CA GLY A 191 -5.42 11.75 11.26
C GLY A 191 -6.19 12.20 10.01
N ALA A 192 -5.58 12.99 9.12
CA ALA A 192 -6.20 13.37 7.86
C ALA A 192 -6.14 12.25 6.81
N TYR A 193 -5.20 11.30 6.95
CA TYR A 193 -5.06 10.13 6.07
C TYR A 193 -5.75 8.86 6.62
N ALA A 194 -6.17 8.89 7.88
CA ALA A 194 -6.87 7.80 8.54
C ALA A 194 -8.38 7.86 8.28
#